data_fa4ca71927949562fade8581a0e9407a
#
_entry.id   fa4ca71927949562fade8581a0e9407a
#
_cell.length_a   1.000
_cell.length_b   1.000
_cell.length_c   1.000
_cell.angle_alpha   90.00
_cell.angle_beta   90.00
_cell.angle_gamma   90.00
#
_symmetry.space_group_name_H-M   'P 1'
#
loop_
_entity.id
_entity.type
_entity.pdbx_description
1 polymer ?
#
loop_
_entity_poly.entity_id
_entity_poly.type
_entity_poly.pdbx_seq_one_letter_code
_entity_poly.pdbx_strand_id
1 'polypeptide(L)'
;MSNTTYNRMIRKITVAFGNLFDNITLVRYNPDETEQERFVVPLDYATKELYVVRLQQDPHLDKKIQMALPRMSYEMNGIAYDASRKQITNMQNFAYTGSNYISQYMPVPYNFDFSLYLYVRNI
;
A
#
# COMPACT_ATOMS: atom_id res chain seq x y z
N MET A 1 -9.59 32.45 11.85
CA MET A 1 -8.92 31.42 11.03
C MET A 1 -9.13 30.08 11.65
N SER A 2 -9.81 29.21 10.96
CA SER A 2 -9.92 27.84 11.41
C SER A 2 -8.61 27.11 11.11
N ASN A 3 -7.91 26.73 12.16
CA ASN A 3 -6.79 25.82 12.03
C ASN A 3 -7.32 24.41 11.71
N THR A 4 -7.64 24.19 10.45
CA THR A 4 -7.96 22.84 10.00
C THR A 4 -6.67 22.03 9.91
N THR A 5 -6.42 21.25 10.94
CA THR A 5 -5.30 20.33 10.95
C THR A 5 -5.69 19.12 10.09
N TYR A 6 -5.21 19.10 8.87
CA TYR A 6 -5.43 17.99 7.96
C TYR A 6 -4.38 16.90 8.19
N ASN A 7 -4.78 15.82 8.85
CA ASN A 7 -3.85 14.75 9.25
C ASN A 7 -3.41 13.84 8.09
N ARG A 8 -4.05 13.91 6.94
CA ARG A 8 -3.74 13.09 5.77
C ARG A 8 -3.68 11.59 6.10
N MET A 9 -4.56 11.13 6.97
CA MET A 9 -4.52 9.77 7.52
C MET A 9 -4.66 8.71 6.44
N ILE A 10 -5.57 8.87 5.50
CA ILE A 10 -5.80 7.92 4.41
C ILE A 10 -4.55 7.79 3.54
N ARG A 11 -3.91 8.92 3.23
CA ARG A 11 -2.67 8.93 2.47
C ARG A 11 -1.54 8.21 3.22
N LYS A 12 -1.41 8.45 4.53
CA LYS A 12 -0.41 7.80 5.36
C LYS A 12 -0.62 6.29 5.43
N ILE A 13 -1.86 5.84 5.55
CA ILE A 13 -2.19 4.42 5.58
C ILE A 13 -1.88 3.76 4.23
N THR A 14 -2.20 4.42 3.13
CA THR A 14 -1.91 3.94 1.79
C THR A 14 -0.41 3.79 1.56
N VAL A 15 0.37 4.80 1.96
CA VAL A 15 1.84 4.75 1.87
C VAL A 15 2.40 3.65 2.77
N ALA A 16 1.87 3.50 3.98
CA ALA A 16 2.31 2.45 4.90
C ALA A 16 2.06 1.05 4.34
N PHE A 17 0.92 0.83 3.70
CA PHE A 17 0.64 -0.44 3.03
C PHE A 17 1.64 -0.72 1.91
N GLY A 18 1.94 0.28 1.09
CA GLY A 18 2.96 0.16 0.03
C GLY A 18 4.34 -0.19 0.59
N ASN A 19 4.71 0.40 1.72
CA ASN A 19 6.01 0.15 2.35
C ASN A 19 6.16 -1.29 2.87
N LEU A 20 5.06 -1.99 3.16
CA LEU A 20 5.12 -3.40 3.56
C LEU A 20 5.64 -4.31 2.44
N PHE A 21 5.36 -3.94 1.20
CA PHE A 21 5.68 -4.75 0.02
C PHE A 21 6.75 -4.11 -0.86
N ASP A 22 7.31 -3.00 -0.41
CA ASP A 22 8.42 -2.35 -1.09
C ASP A 22 9.71 -3.15 -0.91
N ASN A 23 10.62 -3.00 -1.87
CA ASN A 23 11.94 -3.66 -1.86
C ASN A 23 11.91 -5.20 -1.85
N ILE A 24 10.86 -5.80 -2.39
CA ILE A 24 10.87 -7.25 -2.60
C ILE A 24 11.86 -7.58 -3.71
N THR A 25 12.85 -8.40 -3.37
CA THR A 25 13.90 -8.80 -4.29
C THR A 25 13.67 -10.23 -4.75
N LEU A 26 13.64 -10.43 -6.06
CA LEU A 26 13.61 -11.74 -6.67
C LEU A 26 14.99 -12.13 -7.14
N VAL A 27 15.33 -13.39 -6.90
CA VAL A 27 16.61 -13.95 -7.32
C VAL A 27 16.33 -15.12 -8.25
N ARG A 28 16.93 -15.09 -9.44
CA ARG A 28 16.92 -16.22 -10.37
C ARG A 28 18.19 -17.02 -10.19
N TYR A 29 18.03 -18.32 -10.16
CA TYR A 29 19.14 -19.25 -10.04
C TYR A 29 19.32 -20.05 -11.34
N ASN A 30 20.54 -20.33 -11.65
CA ASN A 30 20.86 -21.28 -12.71
C ASN A 30 20.61 -22.72 -12.24
N PRO A 31 20.55 -23.72 -13.17
CA PRO A 31 20.41 -25.13 -12.77
C PRO A 31 21.53 -25.64 -11.86
N ASP A 32 22.68 -24.98 -11.82
CA ASP A 32 23.81 -25.31 -10.97
C ASP A 32 23.77 -24.63 -9.59
N GLU A 33 22.61 -24.03 -9.23
CA GLU A 33 22.36 -23.31 -7.98
C GLU A 33 23.14 -21.99 -7.82
N THR A 34 23.82 -21.51 -8.85
CA THR A 34 24.46 -20.20 -8.84
C THR A 34 23.46 -19.10 -9.14
N GLU A 35 23.64 -17.93 -8.53
CA GLU A 35 22.78 -16.77 -8.75
C GLU A 35 22.97 -16.22 -10.16
N GLN A 36 21.91 -16.23 -10.96
CA GLN A 36 21.92 -15.70 -12.33
C GLN A 36 21.61 -14.20 -12.34
N GLU A 37 20.57 -13.79 -11.64
CA GLU A 37 20.09 -12.43 -11.67
C GLU A 37 19.36 -12.09 -10.39
N ARG A 38 19.58 -10.89 -9.90
CA ARG A 38 18.86 -10.32 -8.75
C ARG A 38 18.25 -8.99 -9.16
N PHE A 39 16.95 -8.83 -8.91
CA PHE A 39 16.27 -7.58 -9.22
C PHE A 39 15.18 -7.26 -8.19
N VAL A 40 14.93 -5.97 -8.02
CA VAL A 40 13.88 -5.47 -7.13
C VAL A 40 12.58 -5.35 -7.93
N VAL A 41 11.48 -5.86 -7.38
CA VAL A 41 10.17 -5.79 -8.01
C VAL A 41 9.58 -4.40 -7.78
N PRO A 42 9.31 -3.61 -8.83
CA PRO A 42 8.69 -2.29 -8.65
C PRO A 42 7.26 -2.41 -8.12
N LEU A 43 6.89 -1.49 -7.24
CA LEU A 43 5.55 -1.40 -6.67
C LEU A 43 5.00 0.01 -6.88
N ASP A 44 3.82 0.11 -7.49
CA ASP A 44 3.16 1.38 -7.74
C ASP A 44 1.71 1.34 -7.25
N TYR A 45 1.19 2.49 -6.84
CA TYR A 45 -0.24 2.64 -6.58
C TYR A 45 -0.97 2.84 -7.89
N ALA A 46 -1.71 1.83 -8.33
CA ALA A 46 -2.48 1.88 -9.55
C ALA A 46 -3.57 0.80 -9.55
N THR A 47 -4.71 1.14 -10.14
CA THR A 47 -5.77 0.15 -10.35
C THR A 47 -5.35 -0.86 -11.40
N LYS A 48 -5.82 -2.09 -11.24
CA LYS A 48 -5.56 -3.15 -12.22
C LYS A 48 -6.03 -2.77 -13.62
N GLU A 49 -7.19 -2.15 -13.72
CA GLU A 49 -7.79 -1.74 -14.98
C GLU A 49 -6.95 -0.68 -15.69
N LEU A 50 -6.43 0.30 -14.95
CA LEU A 50 -5.57 1.33 -15.51
C LEU A 50 -4.29 0.72 -16.12
N TYR A 51 -3.74 -0.27 -15.46
CA TYR A 51 -2.53 -0.97 -15.93
C TYR A 51 -2.81 -1.74 -17.23
N VAL A 52 -3.91 -2.48 -17.27
CA VAL A 52 -4.32 -3.23 -18.46
C VAL A 52 -4.63 -2.30 -19.64
N VAL A 53 -5.30 -1.17 -19.37
CA VAL A 53 -5.60 -0.18 -20.41
C VAL A 53 -4.31 0.41 -21.00
N ARG A 54 -3.31 0.70 -20.18
CA ARG A 54 -2.01 1.16 -20.67
C ARG A 54 -1.33 0.15 -21.58
N LEU A 55 -1.43 -1.14 -21.23
CA LEU A 55 -0.91 -2.23 -22.05
C LEU A 55 -1.55 -2.27 -23.43
N GLN A 56 -2.85 -1.99 -23.50
CA GLN A 56 -3.61 -2.07 -24.75
C GLN A 56 -3.45 -0.85 -25.64
N GLN A 57 -3.19 0.34 -25.06
CA GLN A 57 -3.16 1.60 -25.79
C GLN A 57 -1.83 1.89 -26.50
N ASP A 58 -0.74 1.30 -26.04
CA ASP A 58 0.58 1.61 -26.60
C ASP A 58 1.30 0.33 -27.01
N PRO A 59 1.35 0.04 -28.34
CA PRO A 59 2.05 -1.14 -28.84
C PRO A 59 3.57 -1.11 -28.59
N HIS A 60 4.15 0.05 -28.35
CA HIS A 60 5.55 0.19 -27.98
C HIS A 60 5.80 -0.10 -26.50
N LEU A 61 4.76 0.01 -25.68
CA LEU A 61 4.82 -0.31 -24.27
C LEU A 61 4.95 -1.83 -24.01
N ASP A 62 4.45 -2.64 -24.92
CA ASP A 62 4.53 -4.11 -24.79
C ASP A 62 5.98 -4.59 -24.63
N LYS A 63 6.89 -4.02 -25.38
CA LYS A 63 8.31 -4.36 -25.26
C LYS A 63 8.91 -3.88 -23.94
N LYS A 64 8.56 -2.67 -23.50
CA LYS A 64 9.04 -2.11 -22.24
C LYS A 64 8.47 -2.85 -21.03
N ILE A 65 7.20 -3.27 -21.11
CA ILE A 65 6.53 -4.00 -20.03
C ILE A 65 7.01 -5.44 -19.97
N GLN A 66 7.28 -6.06 -21.10
CA GLN A 66 7.90 -7.39 -21.12
C GLN A 66 9.26 -7.40 -20.44
N MET A 67 10.00 -6.30 -20.56
CA MET A 67 11.28 -6.14 -19.86
C MET A 67 11.13 -5.75 -18.39
N ALA A 68 9.99 -5.13 -18.02
CA ALA A 68 9.75 -4.60 -16.69
C ALA A 68 8.95 -5.55 -15.79
N LEU A 69 8.48 -6.68 -16.29
CA LEU A 69 7.83 -7.71 -15.47
C LEU A 69 8.88 -8.60 -14.79
N PRO A 70 8.65 -9.04 -13.56
CA PRO A 70 7.45 -8.86 -12.74
C PRO A 70 7.32 -7.45 -12.15
N ARG A 71 6.07 -7.00 -11.98
CA ARG A 71 5.73 -5.74 -11.31
C ARG A 71 4.56 -5.96 -10.37
N MET A 72 4.42 -5.06 -9.41
CA MET A 72 3.29 -5.08 -8.48
C MET A 72 2.56 -3.74 -8.51
N SER A 73 1.25 -3.80 -8.32
CA SER A 73 0.45 -2.63 -8.05
C SER A 73 -0.49 -2.89 -6.88
N TYR A 74 -0.91 -1.85 -6.20
CA TYR A 74 -1.89 -1.96 -5.13
C TYR A 74 -2.90 -0.83 -5.22
N GLU A 75 -4.09 -1.11 -4.71
CA GLU A 75 -5.17 -0.12 -4.64
C GLU A 75 -5.98 -0.30 -3.37
N MET A 76 -6.59 0.79 -2.91
CA MET A 76 -7.53 0.74 -1.80
C MET A 76 -8.94 0.49 -2.35
N ASN A 77 -9.55 -0.61 -1.92
CA ASN A 77 -10.88 -1.02 -2.38
C ASN A 77 -12.01 -0.34 -1.62
N GLY A 78 -11.80 -0.08 -0.34
CA GLY A 78 -12.84 0.52 0.47
C GLY A 78 -12.44 0.78 1.90
N ILE A 79 -13.31 1.54 2.56
CA ILE A 79 -13.21 1.87 3.98
C ILE A 79 -14.53 1.50 4.62
N ALA A 80 -14.51 0.69 5.68
CA ALA A 80 -15.72 0.25 6.37
C ALA A 80 -15.58 0.45 7.88
N TYR A 81 -16.66 0.90 8.52
CA TYR A 81 -16.72 1.03 9.96
C TYR A 81 -16.82 -0.36 10.62
N ASP A 82 -16.00 -0.59 11.63
CA ASP A 82 -15.99 -1.86 12.36
C ASP A 82 -16.68 -1.70 13.72
N ALA A 83 -17.97 -2.08 13.77
CA ALA A 83 -18.77 -1.99 14.99
C ALA A 83 -18.31 -2.96 16.08
N SER A 84 -17.64 -4.05 15.72
CA SER A 84 -17.18 -5.05 16.69
C SER A 84 -16.03 -4.53 17.56
N ARG A 85 -15.25 -3.58 17.06
CA ARG A 85 -14.14 -2.95 17.78
C ARG A 85 -14.51 -1.59 18.39
N LYS A 86 -15.77 -1.22 18.33
CA LYS A 86 -16.23 0.06 18.88
C LYS A 86 -15.93 0.16 20.38
N GLN A 87 -15.32 1.27 20.77
CA GLN A 87 -15.07 1.58 22.18
C GLN A 87 -16.10 2.57 22.71
N ILE A 88 -16.15 2.72 24.03
CA ILE A 88 -17.08 3.62 24.69
C ILE A 88 -16.78 5.06 24.28
N THR A 89 -17.80 5.79 23.79
CA THR A 89 -17.64 7.14 23.26
C THR A 89 -17.24 8.18 24.30
N ASN A 90 -17.55 7.94 25.57
CA ASN A 90 -17.24 8.86 26.67
C ASN A 90 -15.85 8.63 27.27
N MET A 91 -15.12 7.62 26.82
CA MET A 91 -13.81 7.29 27.35
C MET A 91 -12.74 8.15 26.68
N GLN A 92 -11.83 8.66 27.49
CA GLN A 92 -10.70 9.46 27.01
C GLN A 92 -9.39 8.83 27.45
N ASN A 93 -8.40 8.91 26.58
CA ASN A 93 -7.04 8.56 26.90
C ASN A 93 -6.30 9.80 27.39
N PHE A 94 -5.55 9.65 28.46
CA PHE A 94 -4.72 10.74 29.00
C PHE A 94 -3.24 10.36 28.84
N ALA A 95 -2.47 11.31 28.32
CA ALA A 95 -1.03 11.21 28.24
C ALA A 95 -0.39 12.37 29.00
N TYR A 96 0.63 12.06 29.78
CA TYR A 96 1.40 13.04 30.53
C TYR A 96 2.73 13.28 29.82
N THR A 97 2.98 14.54 29.42
CA THR A 97 4.18 14.90 28.67
C THR A 97 5.20 15.65 29.54
N GLY A 98 5.26 15.34 30.84
CA GLY A 98 6.20 15.97 31.79
C GLY A 98 5.74 17.31 32.36
N SER A 99 5.03 18.13 31.61
CA SER A 99 4.50 19.42 32.04
C SER A 99 3.01 19.57 31.80
N ASN A 100 2.43 18.86 30.87
CA ASN A 100 1.03 18.98 30.48
C ASN A 100 0.35 17.61 30.32
N TYR A 101 -0.95 17.59 30.66
CA TYR A 101 -1.81 16.45 30.33
C TYR A 101 -2.44 16.67 28.96
N ILE A 102 -2.37 15.66 28.12
CA ILE A 102 -3.07 15.62 26.84
C ILE A 102 -4.17 14.60 26.94
N SER A 103 -5.41 15.02 26.69
CA SER A 103 -6.55 14.11 26.64
C SER A 103 -6.96 13.88 25.18
N GLN A 104 -7.29 12.65 24.85
CA GLN A 104 -7.72 12.26 23.53
C GLN A 104 -8.91 11.33 23.65
N TYR A 105 -9.95 11.57 22.84
CA TYR A 105 -11.07 10.64 22.74
C TYR A 105 -10.59 9.33 22.14
N MET A 106 -11.28 8.25 22.50
CA MET A 106 -10.95 6.93 21.95
C MET A 106 -11.15 6.92 20.44
N PRO A 107 -10.23 6.30 19.71
CA PRO A 107 -10.29 6.27 18.26
C PRO A 107 -11.49 5.46 17.75
N VAL A 108 -12.02 5.89 16.62
CA VAL A 108 -13.10 5.19 15.92
C VAL A 108 -12.49 4.10 15.04
N PRO A 109 -12.93 2.84 15.16
CA PRO A 109 -12.35 1.75 14.38
C PRO A 109 -12.90 1.70 12.96
N TYR A 110 -11.99 1.69 11.98
CA TYR A 110 -12.30 1.50 10.57
C TYR A 110 -11.42 0.43 9.97
N ASN A 111 -11.96 -0.30 9.02
CA ASN A 111 -11.22 -1.26 8.23
C ASN A 111 -10.90 -0.65 6.86
N PHE A 112 -9.66 -0.79 6.45
CA PHE A 112 -9.19 -0.37 5.14
C PHE A 112 -8.85 -1.61 4.34
N ASP A 113 -9.54 -1.80 3.21
CA ASP A 113 -9.33 -2.95 2.36
C ASP A 113 -8.42 -2.57 1.19
N PHE A 114 -7.34 -3.30 1.05
CA PHE A 114 -6.38 -3.12 -0.04
C PHE A 114 -6.30 -4.38 -0.88
N SER A 115 -6.06 -4.21 -2.16
CA SER A 115 -5.74 -5.31 -3.07
C SER A 115 -4.32 -5.13 -3.61
N LEU A 116 -3.56 -6.19 -3.59
CA LEU A 116 -2.21 -6.24 -4.14
C LEU A 116 -2.24 -7.13 -5.39
N TYR A 117 -1.73 -6.60 -6.49
CA TYR A 117 -1.68 -7.31 -7.77
C TYR A 117 -0.24 -7.56 -8.18
N LEU A 118 0.03 -8.78 -8.59
CA LEU A 118 1.32 -9.17 -9.13
C LEU A 118 1.18 -9.49 -10.61
N TYR A 119 1.97 -8.81 -11.43
CA TYR A 119 2.00 -9.02 -12.88
C TYR A 119 3.28 -9.76 -13.23
N VAL A 120 3.12 -10.96 -13.78
CA VAL A 120 4.24 -11.80 -14.19
C VAL A 120 4.05 -12.23 -15.64
N ARG A 121 5.17 -12.52 -16.29
CA ARG A 121 5.14 -13.08 -17.62
C ARG A 121 4.91 -14.61 -17.53
N ASN A 122 3.90 -15.08 -18.21
CA ASN A 122 3.73 -16.52 -18.41
C ASN A 122 4.77 -17.02 -19.43
N ILE A 123 5.52 -17.97 -19.00
CA ILE A 123 6.46 -18.65 -19.87
C ILE A 123 5.83 -19.93 -20.37
#